data_e04fd21e91486693861a88b72a43e89c
#
_entry.id   e04fd21e91486693861a88b72a43e89c
#
_cell.length_a   1.000
_cell.length_b   1.000
_cell.length_c   1.000
_cell.angle_alpha   90.00
_cell.angle_beta   90.00
_cell.angle_gamma   90.00
#
_symmetry.space_group_name_H-M   'P 1'
#
loop_
_entity.id
_entity.type
_entity.pdbx_description
1 polymer ?
#
loop_
_entity_poly.entity_id
_entity_poly.type
_entity_poly.pdbx_seq_one_letter_code
_entity_poly.pdbx_strand_id
1 'polypeptide(L)'
;MDNKYVCTQNVIHDEVIDKLKGKELNEDKVNELANLFKCMGDPTRVKILNILMNTEACVCDIAVLTNMTHSAISHQLRVLKMSRLVKMRKSGKVVFYSLDDDHVKEIFNKGLNHIIE
;
A
#
# COMPACT_ATOMS: atom_id res chain seq x y z
N MET A 1 27.93 5.23 7.24
CA MET A 1 27.73 3.84 6.81
C MET A 1 28.96 3.02 7.13
N ASP A 2 28.79 1.89 7.74
CA ASP A 2 29.91 1.05 8.17
C ASP A 2 30.46 0.27 6.99
N ASN A 3 31.71 0.54 6.59
CA ASN A 3 32.39 -0.11 5.46
C ASN A 3 32.65 -1.60 5.69
N LYS A 4 32.50 -2.05 6.91
CA LYS A 4 32.69 -3.46 7.30
C LYS A 4 31.78 -4.41 6.50
N TYR A 5 30.60 -3.94 6.09
CA TYR A 5 29.60 -4.75 5.40
C TYR A 5 29.57 -4.52 3.89
N VAL A 6 30.50 -3.73 3.37
CA VAL A 6 30.58 -3.44 1.94
C VAL A 6 31.61 -4.36 1.30
N CYS A 7 31.25 -5.00 0.20
CA CYS A 7 32.18 -5.82 -0.57
C CYS A 7 33.17 -4.92 -1.28
N THR A 8 34.45 -4.93 -0.85
CA THR A 8 35.48 -4.03 -1.38
C THR A 8 36.25 -4.61 -2.56
N GLN A 9 36.09 -5.90 -2.88
CA GLN A 9 36.89 -6.59 -3.88
C GLN A 9 36.18 -6.86 -5.20
N ASN A 10 34.95 -6.37 -5.38
CA ASN A 10 34.14 -6.59 -6.59
C ASN A 10 34.10 -8.06 -7.01
N VAL A 11 34.01 -8.96 -6.04
CA VAL A 11 33.94 -10.39 -6.32
C VAL A 11 32.49 -10.79 -6.53
N ILE A 12 32.21 -11.37 -7.69
CA ILE A 12 30.90 -11.91 -8.02
C ILE A 12 30.83 -13.34 -7.46
N HIS A 13 29.79 -13.61 -6.70
CA HIS A 13 29.51 -14.94 -6.15
C HIS A 13 28.57 -15.68 -7.08
N ASP A 14 29.17 -16.54 -7.93
CA ASP A 14 28.42 -17.28 -8.97
C ASP A 14 27.26 -18.08 -8.39
N GLU A 15 27.43 -18.64 -7.20
CA GLU A 15 26.38 -19.40 -6.52
C GLU A 15 25.14 -18.55 -6.24
N VAL A 16 25.35 -17.29 -5.82
CA VAL A 16 24.25 -16.36 -5.56
C VAL A 16 23.55 -15.98 -6.86
N ILE A 17 24.34 -15.69 -7.89
CA ILE A 17 23.81 -15.34 -9.21
C ILE A 17 22.99 -16.49 -9.77
N ASP A 18 23.50 -17.71 -9.75
CA ASP A 18 22.81 -18.89 -10.25
C ASP A 18 21.50 -19.17 -9.49
N LYS A 19 21.53 -18.97 -8.18
CA LYS A 19 20.36 -19.16 -7.32
C LYS A 19 19.22 -18.21 -7.68
N LEU A 20 19.57 -16.99 -8.13
CA LEU A 20 18.59 -15.93 -8.44
C LEU A 20 18.18 -15.90 -9.91
N LYS A 21 18.88 -16.63 -10.78
CA LYS A 21 18.50 -16.71 -12.20
C LYS A 21 17.09 -17.23 -12.36
N GLY A 22 16.30 -16.54 -13.16
CA GLY A 22 14.92 -16.91 -13.43
C GLY A 22 13.94 -16.53 -12.33
N LYS A 23 14.42 -15.92 -11.26
CA LYS A 23 13.59 -15.48 -10.13
C LYS A 23 13.37 -13.96 -10.11
N GLU A 24 14.01 -13.23 -11.02
CA GLU A 24 13.81 -11.79 -11.12
C GLU A 24 12.39 -11.49 -11.61
N LEU A 25 11.81 -10.45 -11.04
CA LEU A 25 10.56 -9.91 -11.54
C LEU A 25 10.84 -9.15 -12.85
N ASN A 26 9.92 -9.20 -13.80
CA ASN A 26 10.05 -8.34 -14.98
C ASN A 26 9.82 -6.88 -14.58
N GLU A 27 10.23 -5.96 -15.44
CA GLU A 27 10.17 -4.52 -15.15
C GLU A 27 8.73 -4.03 -14.89
N ASP A 28 7.76 -4.56 -15.60
CA ASP A 28 6.36 -4.18 -15.40
C ASP A 28 5.89 -4.55 -13.99
N LYS A 29 6.23 -5.73 -13.50
CA LYS A 29 5.87 -6.17 -12.16
C LYS A 29 6.64 -5.41 -11.08
N VAL A 30 7.90 -5.08 -11.32
CA VAL A 30 8.68 -4.23 -10.42
C VAL A 30 7.98 -2.89 -10.25
N ASN A 31 7.58 -2.26 -11.36
CA ASN A 31 6.93 -0.95 -11.34
C ASN A 31 5.55 -1.01 -10.69
N GLU A 32 4.77 -2.04 -10.97
CA GLU A 32 3.44 -2.23 -10.36
C GLU A 32 3.55 -2.40 -8.84
N LEU A 33 4.49 -3.22 -8.40
CA LEU A 33 4.69 -3.47 -6.97
C LEU A 33 5.22 -2.22 -6.25
N ALA A 34 6.16 -1.51 -6.86
CA ALA A 34 6.68 -0.26 -6.34
C ALA A 34 5.57 0.78 -6.20
N ASN A 35 4.69 0.86 -7.19
CA ASN A 35 3.56 1.79 -7.17
C ASN A 35 2.54 1.45 -6.08
N LEU A 36 2.31 0.16 -5.84
CA LEU A 36 1.48 -0.31 -4.73
C LEU A 36 2.02 0.20 -3.40
N PHE A 37 3.30 -0.02 -3.13
CA PHE A 37 3.93 0.42 -1.88
C PHE A 37 3.96 1.94 -1.75
N LYS A 38 4.21 2.64 -2.84
CA LYS A 38 4.18 4.10 -2.85
C LYS A 38 2.79 4.64 -2.51
N CYS A 39 1.75 4.03 -3.08
CA CYS A 39 0.37 4.41 -2.81
C CYS A 39 -0.01 4.17 -1.34
N MET A 40 0.47 3.08 -0.75
CA MET A 40 0.25 2.78 0.66
C MET A 40 1.14 3.60 1.60
N GLY A 41 2.21 4.20 1.10
CA GLY A 41 3.24 4.87 1.90
C GLY A 41 2.97 6.34 2.21
N ASP A 42 1.73 6.79 2.16
CA ASP A 42 1.34 8.16 2.50
C ASP A 42 0.54 8.16 3.81
N PRO A 43 0.88 9.05 4.79
CA PRO A 43 0.21 9.04 6.09
C PRO A 43 -1.31 9.19 6.03
N THR A 44 -1.81 10.07 5.17
CA THR A 44 -3.25 10.26 5.02
C THR A 44 -3.92 9.01 4.48
N ARG A 45 -3.32 8.39 3.47
CA ARG A 45 -3.85 7.15 2.90
C ARG A 45 -3.79 6.00 3.90
N VAL A 46 -2.73 5.93 4.73
CA VAL A 46 -2.67 4.93 5.81
C VAL A 46 -3.82 5.11 6.79
N LYS A 47 -4.14 6.35 7.17
CA LYS A 47 -5.29 6.63 8.05
C LYS A 47 -6.60 6.16 7.44
N ILE A 48 -6.81 6.42 6.15
CA ILE A 48 -8.01 5.99 5.42
C ILE A 48 -8.08 4.46 5.38
N LEU A 49 -6.98 3.81 5.03
CA LEU A 49 -6.93 2.35 4.97
C LEU A 49 -7.23 1.73 6.34
N ASN A 50 -6.73 2.33 7.41
CA ASN A 50 -7.00 1.85 8.76
C ASN A 50 -8.49 1.93 9.11
N ILE A 51 -9.16 2.99 8.71
CA ILE A 51 -10.63 3.10 8.89
C ILE A 51 -11.31 1.96 8.13
N LEU A 52 -10.92 1.73 6.88
CA LEU A 52 -11.53 0.72 6.02
C LEU A 52 -11.15 -0.71 6.41
N MET A 53 -10.09 -0.90 7.20
CA MET A 53 -9.80 -2.19 7.84
C MET A 53 -10.89 -2.61 8.82
N ASN A 54 -11.56 -1.63 9.41
CA ASN A 54 -12.51 -1.86 10.49
C ASN A 54 -13.96 -1.78 10.04
N THR A 55 -14.25 -0.99 9.02
CA THR A 55 -15.62 -0.81 8.54
C THR A 55 -15.62 -0.23 7.14
N GLU A 56 -16.69 -0.46 6.43
CA GLU A 56 -17.05 0.27 5.24
C GLU A 56 -17.46 1.69 5.64
N ALA A 57 -17.10 2.71 4.87
CA ALA A 57 -17.37 4.10 5.22
C ALA A 57 -17.56 4.98 3.98
N CYS A 58 -18.34 6.04 4.15
CA CYS A 58 -18.52 7.08 3.13
C CYS A 58 -17.51 8.21 3.32
N VAL A 59 -17.42 9.10 2.32
CA VAL A 59 -16.51 10.25 2.35
C VAL A 59 -16.74 11.13 3.58
N CYS A 60 -18.01 11.39 3.93
CA CYS A 60 -18.35 12.26 5.06
C CYS A 60 -17.77 11.72 6.37
N ASP A 61 -17.95 10.43 6.62
CA ASP A 61 -17.45 9.79 7.83
C ASP A 61 -15.92 9.79 7.89
N ILE A 62 -15.28 9.50 6.78
CA ILE A 62 -13.81 9.50 6.70
C ILE A 62 -13.28 10.91 6.93
N ALA A 63 -13.92 11.92 6.35
CA ALA A 63 -13.52 13.32 6.53
C ALA A 63 -13.59 13.74 8.01
N VAL A 64 -14.64 13.37 8.70
CA VAL A 64 -14.78 13.64 10.14
C VAL A 64 -13.70 12.93 10.94
N LEU A 65 -13.49 11.64 10.68
CA LEU A 65 -12.52 10.83 11.43
C LEU A 65 -11.08 11.28 11.21
N THR A 66 -10.76 11.82 10.05
CA THR A 66 -9.41 12.29 9.72
C THR A 66 -9.22 13.78 9.96
N ASN A 67 -10.28 14.50 10.28
CA ASN A 67 -10.29 15.96 10.41
C ASN A 67 -9.78 16.64 9.13
N MET A 68 -10.22 16.14 8.00
CA MET A 68 -9.84 16.64 6.68
C MET A 68 -11.07 17.08 5.90
N THR A 69 -10.88 17.86 4.85
CA THR A 69 -11.97 18.30 4.01
C THR A 69 -12.54 17.15 3.18
N HIS A 70 -13.81 17.28 2.84
CA HIS A 70 -14.50 16.34 1.95
C HIS A 70 -13.75 16.19 0.62
N SER A 71 -13.31 17.31 0.07
CA SER A 71 -12.57 17.38 -1.19
C SER A 71 -11.24 16.63 -1.13
N ALA A 72 -10.49 16.81 -0.04
CA ALA A 72 -9.21 16.14 0.17
C ALA A 72 -9.39 14.61 0.27
N ILE A 73 -10.40 14.17 1.02
CA ILE A 73 -10.69 12.74 1.17
C ILE A 73 -11.15 12.14 -0.17
N SER A 74 -12.02 12.83 -0.90
CA SER A 74 -12.45 12.37 -2.22
C SER A 74 -11.28 12.17 -3.17
N HIS A 75 -10.31 13.09 -3.15
CA HIS A 75 -9.11 12.98 -3.96
C HIS A 75 -8.27 11.75 -3.56
N GLN A 76 -8.06 11.54 -2.27
CA GLN A 76 -7.29 10.41 -1.76
C GLN A 76 -7.96 9.07 -2.09
N LEU A 77 -9.28 9.00 -1.96
CA LEU A 77 -10.02 7.79 -2.30
C LEU A 77 -9.96 7.48 -3.79
N ARG A 78 -9.92 8.50 -4.63
CA ARG A 78 -9.73 8.30 -6.08
C ARG A 78 -8.37 7.68 -6.36
N VAL A 79 -7.31 8.19 -5.73
CA VAL A 79 -5.95 7.63 -5.87
C VAL A 79 -5.93 6.17 -5.42
N LEU A 80 -6.51 5.86 -4.27
CA LEU A 80 -6.59 4.50 -3.73
C LEU A 80 -7.37 3.56 -4.64
N LYS A 81 -8.46 4.05 -5.22
CA LYS A 81 -9.26 3.26 -6.15
C LYS A 81 -8.52 2.96 -7.45
N MET A 82 -7.80 3.93 -8.00
CA MET A 82 -7.00 3.75 -9.20
C MET A 82 -5.88 2.72 -8.98
N SER A 83 -5.34 2.64 -7.78
CA SER A 83 -4.33 1.66 -7.41
C SER A 83 -4.92 0.33 -6.95
N ARG A 84 -6.22 0.15 -7.07
CA ARG A 84 -6.96 -1.06 -6.69
C ARG A 84 -6.78 -1.46 -5.23
N LEU A 85 -6.65 -0.46 -4.35
CA LEU A 85 -6.59 -0.68 -2.91
C LEU A 85 -7.96 -0.59 -2.24
N VAL A 86 -8.87 0.18 -2.84
CA VAL A 86 -10.24 0.32 -2.36
C VAL A 86 -11.22 0.12 -3.51
N LYS A 87 -12.43 -0.26 -3.16
CA LYS A 87 -13.58 -0.35 -4.06
C LYS A 87 -14.72 0.43 -3.46
N MET A 88 -15.73 0.71 -4.28
CA MET A 88 -16.90 1.43 -3.81
C MET A 88 -18.17 0.70 -4.21
N ARG A 89 -19.22 0.93 -3.42
CA ARG A 89 -20.58 0.54 -3.76
C ARG A 89 -21.52 1.70 -3.50
N LYS A 90 -22.55 1.79 -4.29
CA LYS A 90 -23.56 2.83 -4.15
C LYS A 90 -24.79 2.23 -3.47
N SER A 91 -25.30 2.93 -2.45
CA SER A 91 -26.54 2.58 -1.78
C SER A 91 -27.39 3.85 -1.71
N GLY A 92 -28.41 3.94 -2.55
CA GLY A 92 -29.15 5.18 -2.72
C GLY A 92 -28.27 6.31 -3.22
N LYS A 93 -28.19 7.40 -2.48
CA LYS A 93 -27.31 8.55 -2.81
C LYS A 93 -25.96 8.50 -2.14
N VAL A 94 -25.71 7.47 -1.32
CA VAL A 94 -24.48 7.35 -0.56
C VAL A 94 -23.56 6.37 -1.25
N VAL A 95 -22.27 6.75 -1.33
CA VAL A 95 -21.20 5.89 -1.83
C VAL A 95 -20.36 5.42 -0.66
N PHE A 96 -20.28 4.11 -0.48
CA PHE A 96 -19.47 3.49 0.55
C PHE A 96 -18.19 2.94 -0.04
N TYR A 97 -17.09 3.13 0.67
CA TYR A 97 -15.78 2.60 0.29
C TYR A 97 -15.39 1.47 1.23
N SER A 98 -14.70 0.49 0.69
CA SER A 98 -14.17 -0.65 1.44
C SER A 98 -12.85 -1.07 0.82
N LEU A 99 -12.07 -1.89 1.51
CA LEU A 99 -10.84 -2.44 0.95
C LEU A 99 -11.17 -3.36 -0.22
N ASP A 100 -10.32 -3.32 -1.24
CA ASP A 100 -10.59 -4.01 -2.51
C ASP A 100 -10.71 -5.52 -2.32
N ASP A 101 -9.81 -6.10 -1.54
CA ASP A 101 -9.82 -7.54 -1.25
C ASP A 101 -9.05 -7.86 0.04
N ASP A 102 -8.99 -9.15 0.37
CA ASP A 102 -8.30 -9.60 1.58
C ASP A 102 -6.79 -9.45 1.50
N HIS A 103 -6.21 -9.39 0.31
CA HIS A 103 -4.78 -9.16 0.14
C HIS A 103 -4.36 -7.80 0.71
N VAL A 104 -5.18 -6.77 0.48
CA VAL A 104 -4.91 -5.42 1.01
C VAL A 104 -4.90 -5.45 2.54
N LYS A 105 -5.86 -6.15 3.14
CA LYS A 105 -5.93 -6.33 4.60
C LYS A 105 -4.68 -7.02 5.14
N GLU A 106 -4.24 -8.07 4.46
CA GLU A 106 -3.06 -8.84 4.87
C GLU A 106 -1.79 -8.00 4.82
N ILE A 107 -1.60 -7.22 3.75
CA ILE A 107 -0.43 -6.34 3.60
C ILE A 107 -0.42 -5.30 4.73
N PHE A 108 -1.56 -4.66 4.97
CA PHE A 108 -1.70 -3.65 6.03
C PHE A 108 -1.38 -4.25 7.40
N ASN A 109 -2.00 -5.37 7.74
CA ASN A 109 -1.81 -6.03 9.03
C ASN A 109 -0.38 -6.51 9.23
N LYS A 110 0.24 -7.08 8.20
CA LYS A 110 1.63 -7.54 8.29
C LYS A 110 2.58 -6.37 8.53
N GLY A 111 2.36 -5.26 7.83
CA GLY A 111 3.14 -4.05 8.04
C GLY A 111 2.96 -3.49 9.44
N LEU A 112 1.73 -3.40 9.91
CA LEU A 112 1.43 -2.89 11.24
C LEU A 112 2.04 -3.77 12.33
N ASN A 113 1.88 -5.09 12.22
CA ASN A 113 2.44 -6.04 13.19
C ASN A 113 3.97 -5.94 13.22
N HIS A 114 4.60 -5.73 12.09
CA HIS A 114 6.04 -5.60 12.01
C HIS A 114 6.56 -4.40 12.82
N ILE A 115 5.88 -3.25 12.74
CA ILE A 115 6.33 -2.05 13.45
C ILE A 115 5.97 -2.04 14.94
N ILE A 116 4.96 -2.82 15.34
CA ILE A 116 4.55 -2.92 16.74
C ILE A 116 5.48 -3.86 17.54
N GLU A 117 6.04 -4.84 16.88
CA GLU A 117 6.95 -5.79 17.51
C GLU A 117 8.18 -5.18 18.14
#